data_c0a9a59a1e1722c0ace90a2a456367b0
#
_entry.id   c0a9a59a1e1722c0ace90a2a456367b0
#
_cell.length_a   1.000
_cell.length_b   1.000
_cell.length_c   1.000
_cell.angle_alpha   90.00
_cell.angle_beta   90.00
_cell.angle_gamma   90.00
#
_symmetry.space_group_name_H-M   'P 1'
#
loop_
_entity.id
_entity.type
_entity.pdbx_description
1 polymer ?
#
loop_
_entity_poly.entity_id
_entity_poly.type
_entity_poly.pdbx_seq_one_letter_code
_entity_poly.pdbx_strand_id
1 'polypeptide(L)'
;MANFENLSIRPVEKSDLPALREIARSTFADTFSDQNAASDMDKYLNDSFSLEKLAAEFETPGALFFFAETAGKVIGYLKVNWGAAQTESLPGKMLEIERIYVLSDYRGKKVGKALFEKALSIAQEKKRDGIWLGVWEKNTAALHFYRKNGFVEFGTHLFRLGDDEQTDLLMKLEI
;
A
#
# COMPACT_ATOMS: atom_id res chain seq x y z
N MET A 1 10.41 22.48 10.11
CA MET A 1 9.61 21.23 10.18
C MET A 1 8.17 21.59 9.84
N ALA A 2 7.64 21.05 8.77
CA ALA A 2 6.22 21.14 8.55
C ALA A 2 5.52 20.29 9.62
N ASN A 3 5.01 20.92 10.66
CA ASN A 3 4.04 20.30 11.53
C ASN A 3 2.79 20.09 10.69
N PHE A 4 2.48 18.83 10.36
CA PHE A 4 1.14 18.52 9.88
C PHE A 4 0.18 18.61 11.06
N GLU A 5 -0.14 19.82 11.45
CA GLU A 5 -1.30 20.06 12.28
C GLU A 5 -2.47 19.47 11.51
N ASN A 6 -3.09 18.42 12.04
CA ASN A 6 -4.26 17.73 11.51
C ASN A 6 -4.02 16.60 10.49
N LEU A 7 -2.91 15.87 10.58
CA LEU A 7 -2.82 14.58 9.89
C LEU A 7 -3.88 13.62 10.47
N SER A 8 -4.76 13.10 9.64
CA SER A 8 -5.77 12.11 10.03
C SER A 8 -5.71 10.89 9.12
N ILE A 9 -6.00 9.73 9.70
CA ILE A 9 -6.18 8.47 8.97
C ILE A 9 -7.66 8.09 9.10
N ARG A 10 -8.36 8.03 7.98
CA ARG A 10 -9.79 7.70 7.96
C ARG A 10 -10.12 6.57 6.99
N PRO A 11 -11.18 5.79 7.24
CA PRO A 11 -11.66 4.82 6.27
C PRO A 11 -12.09 5.49 4.96
N VAL A 12 -11.82 4.83 3.84
CA VAL A 12 -12.34 5.22 2.53
C VAL A 12 -13.81 4.82 2.46
N GLU A 13 -14.66 5.72 1.98
CA GLU A 13 -16.07 5.47 1.73
C GLU A 13 -16.33 5.22 0.24
N LYS A 14 -17.46 4.67 -0.12
CA LYS A 14 -17.80 4.38 -1.52
C LYS A 14 -17.77 5.65 -2.39
N SER A 15 -18.20 6.79 -1.86
CA SER A 15 -18.15 8.09 -2.53
C SER A 15 -16.72 8.60 -2.78
N ASP A 16 -15.73 8.03 -2.11
CA ASP A 16 -14.31 8.39 -2.25
C ASP A 16 -13.59 7.64 -3.40
N LEU A 17 -14.26 6.74 -4.12
CA LEU A 17 -13.61 5.93 -5.15
C LEU A 17 -12.89 6.77 -6.23
N PRO A 18 -13.41 7.90 -6.72
CA PRO A 18 -12.65 8.76 -7.63
C PRO A 18 -11.35 9.31 -7.01
N ALA A 19 -11.39 9.72 -5.74
CA ALA A 19 -10.20 10.18 -5.01
C ALA A 19 -9.21 9.04 -4.77
N LEU A 20 -9.70 7.83 -4.47
CA LEU A 20 -8.88 6.63 -4.32
C LEU A 20 -8.14 6.31 -5.63
N ARG A 21 -8.84 6.38 -6.75
CA ARG A 21 -8.22 6.17 -8.07
C ARG A 21 -7.11 7.18 -8.32
N GLU A 22 -7.36 8.44 -8.04
CA GLU A 22 -6.39 9.51 -8.25
C GLU A 22 -5.12 9.32 -7.41
N ILE A 23 -5.27 9.07 -6.10
CA ILE A 23 -4.11 8.86 -5.22
C ILE A 23 -3.35 7.56 -5.56
N ALA A 24 -4.05 6.50 -5.93
CA ALA A 24 -3.44 5.23 -6.30
C ALA A 24 -2.59 5.38 -7.58
N ARG A 25 -3.13 6.03 -8.61
CA ARG A 25 -2.41 6.29 -9.86
C ARG A 25 -1.20 7.19 -9.64
N SER A 26 -1.37 8.30 -8.94
CA SER A 26 -0.30 9.28 -8.70
C SER A 26 0.87 8.68 -7.91
N THR A 27 0.59 7.97 -6.84
CA THR A 27 1.63 7.38 -6.00
C THR A 27 2.34 6.21 -6.68
N PHE A 28 1.62 5.40 -7.45
CA PHE A 28 2.23 4.33 -8.23
C PHE A 28 3.17 4.89 -9.31
N ALA A 29 2.70 5.90 -10.07
CA ALA A 29 3.51 6.55 -11.08
C ALA A 29 4.78 7.18 -10.47
N ASP A 30 4.67 7.88 -9.34
CA ASP A 30 5.83 8.45 -8.63
C ASP A 30 6.86 7.38 -8.21
N THR A 31 6.39 6.19 -7.87
CA THR A 31 7.27 5.11 -7.39
C THR A 31 7.99 4.40 -8.54
N PHE A 32 7.31 4.17 -9.66
CA PHE A 32 7.77 3.24 -10.70
C PHE A 32 8.12 3.89 -12.04
N SER A 33 7.65 5.12 -12.35
CA SER A 33 7.77 5.71 -13.69
C SER A 33 9.21 5.94 -14.15
N ASP A 34 10.13 6.27 -13.26
CA ASP A 34 11.54 6.54 -13.61
C ASP A 34 12.28 5.30 -14.12
N GLN A 35 11.78 4.12 -13.84
CA GLN A 35 12.43 2.85 -14.14
C GLN A 35 11.62 1.95 -15.08
N ASN A 36 10.52 2.48 -15.65
CA ASN A 36 9.65 1.74 -16.55
C ASN A 36 9.31 2.57 -17.78
N ALA A 37 9.06 1.92 -18.91
CA ALA A 37 8.63 2.59 -20.13
C ALA A 37 7.27 3.28 -19.92
N ALA A 38 7.08 4.47 -20.50
CA ALA A 38 5.85 5.25 -20.36
C ALA A 38 4.61 4.47 -20.85
N SER A 39 4.73 3.70 -21.94
CA SER A 39 3.64 2.88 -22.47
C SER A 39 3.23 1.75 -21.53
N ASP A 40 4.19 1.09 -20.89
CA ASP A 40 3.95 0.05 -19.90
C ASP A 40 3.29 0.62 -18.65
N MET A 41 3.72 1.80 -18.21
CA MET A 41 3.15 2.52 -17.09
C MET A 41 1.69 2.89 -17.34
N ASP A 42 1.38 3.50 -18.49
CA ASP A 42 0.02 3.90 -18.86
C ASP A 42 -0.92 2.70 -18.92
N LYS A 43 -0.49 1.60 -19.52
CA LYS A 43 -1.26 0.37 -19.59
C LYS A 43 -1.55 -0.19 -18.20
N TYR A 44 -0.54 -0.28 -17.36
CA TYR A 44 -0.70 -0.79 -15.99
C TYR A 44 -1.67 0.07 -15.17
N LEU A 45 -1.52 1.40 -15.22
CA LEU A 45 -2.39 2.33 -14.49
C LEU A 45 -3.84 2.22 -14.95
N ASN A 46 -4.08 2.10 -16.25
CA ASN A 46 -5.43 1.97 -16.81
C ASN A 46 -6.08 0.64 -16.46
N ASP A 47 -5.31 -0.46 -16.50
CA ASP A 47 -5.82 -1.81 -16.25
C ASP A 47 -5.99 -2.08 -14.75
N SER A 48 -5.05 -1.63 -13.92
CA SER A 48 -5.00 -1.97 -12.50
C SER A 48 -5.76 -1.01 -11.59
N PHE A 49 -5.91 0.26 -11.99
CA PHE A 49 -6.56 1.31 -11.20
C PHE A 49 -7.78 1.91 -11.88
N SER A 50 -8.53 1.12 -12.65
CA SER A 50 -9.84 1.55 -13.15
C SER A 50 -10.82 1.72 -11.99
N LEU A 51 -11.82 2.60 -12.14
CA LEU A 51 -12.87 2.76 -11.13
C LEU A 51 -13.62 1.45 -10.88
N GLU A 52 -13.90 0.69 -11.93
CA GLU A 52 -14.58 -0.60 -11.85
C GLU A 52 -13.80 -1.59 -10.99
N LYS A 53 -12.49 -1.71 -11.23
CA LYS A 53 -11.63 -2.62 -10.48
C LYS A 53 -11.48 -2.20 -9.03
N LEU A 54 -11.27 -0.90 -8.78
CA LEU A 54 -11.18 -0.37 -7.42
C LEU A 54 -12.50 -0.52 -6.65
N ALA A 55 -13.64 -0.34 -7.30
CA ALA A 55 -14.94 -0.60 -6.70
C ALA A 55 -15.10 -2.07 -6.29
N ALA A 56 -14.70 -3.00 -7.14
CA ALA A 56 -14.72 -4.43 -6.83
C ALA A 56 -13.80 -4.77 -5.66
N GLU A 57 -12.60 -4.22 -5.62
CA GLU A 57 -11.66 -4.38 -4.50
C GLU A 57 -12.23 -3.79 -3.21
N PHE A 58 -12.84 -2.62 -3.28
CA PHE A 58 -13.45 -1.93 -2.13
C PHE A 58 -14.56 -2.77 -1.49
N GLU A 59 -15.35 -3.48 -2.30
CA GLU A 59 -16.47 -4.32 -1.84
C GLU A 59 -16.03 -5.74 -1.43
N THR A 60 -14.76 -6.10 -1.62
CA THR A 60 -14.25 -7.44 -1.30
C THR A 60 -14.22 -7.65 0.22
N PRO A 61 -14.89 -8.69 0.76
CA PRO A 61 -14.79 -9.01 2.17
C PRO A 61 -13.34 -9.31 2.58
N GLY A 62 -12.89 -8.71 3.65
CA GLY A 62 -11.51 -8.86 4.12
C GLY A 62 -10.52 -7.85 3.55
N ALA A 63 -10.98 -6.88 2.77
CA ALA A 63 -10.18 -5.76 2.28
C ALA A 63 -10.67 -4.44 2.88
N LEU A 64 -9.74 -3.60 3.34
CA LEU A 64 -10.03 -2.26 3.85
C LEU A 64 -9.07 -1.24 3.27
N PHE A 65 -9.60 -0.07 2.98
CA PHE A 65 -8.84 1.09 2.49
C PHE A 65 -8.93 2.24 3.48
N PHE A 66 -7.81 2.96 3.65
CA PHE A 66 -7.72 4.16 4.48
C PHE A 66 -7.01 5.27 3.73
N PHE A 67 -7.45 6.51 3.93
CA PHE A 67 -6.72 7.70 3.49
C PHE A 67 -5.91 8.29 4.63
N ALA A 68 -4.74 8.82 4.28
CA ALA A 68 -4.05 9.83 5.07
C ALA A 68 -4.40 11.20 4.51
N GLU A 69 -4.91 12.08 5.34
CA GLU A 69 -5.35 13.42 4.96
C GLU A 69 -4.73 14.50 5.83
N THR A 70 -4.44 15.63 5.22
CA THR A 70 -4.07 16.85 5.92
C THR A 70 -4.73 18.05 5.24
N ALA A 71 -5.33 18.96 6.01
CA ALA A 71 -6.02 20.14 5.51
C ALA A 71 -7.04 19.81 4.39
N GLY A 72 -7.76 18.69 4.52
CA GLY A 72 -8.76 18.25 3.56
C GLY A 72 -8.21 17.64 2.27
N LYS A 73 -6.89 17.44 2.18
CA LYS A 73 -6.22 16.83 1.03
C LYS A 73 -5.80 15.40 1.33
N VAL A 74 -6.10 14.48 0.42
CA VAL A 74 -5.60 13.10 0.45
C VAL A 74 -4.13 13.11 0.03
N ILE A 75 -3.24 12.66 0.93
CA ILE A 75 -1.78 12.68 0.71
C ILE A 75 -1.15 11.29 0.71
N GLY A 76 -1.91 10.27 1.03
CA GLY A 76 -1.47 8.88 1.02
C GLY A 76 -2.64 7.94 1.25
N TYR A 77 -2.39 6.65 1.09
CA TYR A 77 -3.41 5.65 1.34
C TYR A 77 -2.82 4.30 1.74
N LEU A 78 -3.66 3.48 2.36
CA LEU A 78 -3.35 2.14 2.82
C LEU A 78 -4.44 1.19 2.33
N LYS A 79 -4.04 0.02 1.80
CA LYS A 79 -4.93 -1.12 1.60
C LYS A 79 -4.40 -2.29 2.41
N VAL A 80 -5.24 -2.86 3.25
CA VAL A 80 -4.95 -4.08 4.01
C VAL A 80 -5.93 -5.17 3.66
N ASN A 81 -5.46 -6.41 3.70
CA ASN A 81 -6.27 -7.59 3.42
C ASN A 81 -6.05 -8.65 4.50
N TRP A 82 -7.10 -9.41 4.80
CA TRP A 82 -7.00 -10.63 5.59
C TRP A 82 -7.88 -11.73 5.01
N GLY A 83 -7.66 -12.97 5.44
CA GLY A 83 -8.42 -14.12 4.93
C GLY A 83 -8.26 -14.31 3.42
N ALA A 84 -9.36 -14.57 2.75
CA ALA A 84 -9.37 -14.84 1.29
C ALA A 84 -9.06 -13.62 0.42
N ALA A 85 -9.11 -12.41 0.97
CA ALA A 85 -8.79 -11.18 0.23
C ALA A 85 -7.28 -10.99 0.01
N GLN A 86 -6.44 -11.72 0.73
CA GLN A 86 -4.98 -11.63 0.57
C GLN A 86 -4.55 -12.09 -0.82
N THR A 87 -3.51 -11.44 -1.36
CA THR A 87 -2.97 -11.76 -2.69
C THR A 87 -2.24 -13.09 -2.73
N GLU A 88 -1.74 -13.55 -1.58
CA GLU A 88 -1.12 -14.87 -1.42
C GLU A 88 -1.62 -15.53 -0.14
N SER A 89 -1.64 -16.88 -0.15
CA SER A 89 -1.99 -17.65 1.03
C SER A 89 -0.72 -17.97 1.83
N LEU A 90 -0.66 -17.50 3.07
CA LEU A 90 0.45 -17.75 3.98
C LEU A 90 -0.03 -18.58 5.20
N PRO A 91 0.87 -19.37 5.81
CA PRO A 91 0.57 -20.03 7.07
C PRO A 91 0.23 -19.03 8.17
N GLY A 92 -0.72 -19.38 9.04
CA GLY A 92 -1.15 -18.56 10.16
C GLY A 92 -2.20 -17.52 9.78
N LYS A 93 -2.55 -16.70 10.74
CA LYS A 93 -3.55 -15.64 10.58
C LYS A 93 -2.84 -14.31 10.32
N MET A 94 -2.41 -14.09 9.09
CA MET A 94 -1.66 -12.89 8.72
C MET A 94 -2.58 -11.78 8.22
N LEU A 95 -2.13 -10.54 8.38
CA LEU A 95 -2.66 -9.36 7.70
C LEU A 95 -1.68 -8.96 6.60
N GLU A 96 -2.18 -8.76 5.40
CA GLU A 96 -1.38 -8.21 4.30
C GLU A 96 -1.49 -6.70 4.25
N ILE A 97 -0.37 -6.00 4.12
CA ILE A 97 -0.33 -4.64 3.58
C ILE A 97 -0.10 -4.77 2.08
N GLU A 98 -1.18 -4.67 1.29
CA GLU A 98 -1.05 -4.76 -0.17
C GLU A 98 -0.53 -3.46 -0.77
N ARG A 99 -0.98 -2.32 -0.24
CA ARG A 99 -0.56 -0.99 -0.70
C ARG A 99 -0.41 -0.05 0.49
N ILE A 100 0.70 0.66 0.52
CA ILE A 100 0.98 1.74 1.45
C ILE A 100 1.83 2.77 0.71
N TYR A 101 1.22 3.90 0.37
CA TYR A 101 1.86 4.90 -0.48
C TYR A 101 1.58 6.30 0.03
N VAL A 102 2.56 7.17 -0.15
CA VAL A 102 2.50 8.59 0.23
C VAL A 102 2.96 9.42 -0.97
N LEU A 103 2.26 10.53 -1.24
CA LEU A 103 2.68 11.48 -2.27
C LEU A 103 4.12 11.94 -2.00
N SER A 104 4.92 12.11 -3.07
CA SER A 104 6.35 12.43 -2.98
C SER A 104 6.66 13.64 -2.10
N ASP A 105 5.86 14.71 -2.19
CA ASP A 105 6.04 15.93 -1.40
C ASP A 105 5.81 15.74 0.11
N TYR A 106 5.17 14.64 0.49
CA TYR A 106 4.85 14.33 1.90
C TYR A 106 5.67 13.16 2.46
N ARG A 107 6.58 12.60 1.68
CA ARG A 107 7.51 11.56 2.15
C ARG A 107 8.51 12.14 3.14
N GLY A 108 8.99 11.31 4.07
CA GLY A 108 9.90 11.73 5.12
C GLY A 108 9.26 12.54 6.24
N LYS A 109 7.95 12.68 6.24
CA LYS A 109 7.17 13.48 7.21
C LYS A 109 6.27 12.64 8.11
N LYS A 110 6.65 11.37 8.32
CA LYS A 110 5.95 10.40 9.19
C LYS A 110 4.55 10.00 8.75
N VAL A 111 4.13 10.31 7.54
CA VAL A 111 2.82 9.89 6.99
C VAL A 111 2.78 8.38 6.80
N GLY A 112 3.82 7.80 6.22
CA GLY A 112 3.96 6.34 6.06
C GLY A 112 3.94 5.62 7.40
N LYS A 113 4.57 6.19 8.42
CA LYS A 113 4.53 5.65 9.79
C LYS A 113 3.10 5.63 10.35
N ALA A 114 2.34 6.71 10.17
CA ALA A 114 0.95 6.79 10.62
C ALA A 114 0.07 5.74 9.93
N LEU A 115 0.25 5.54 8.62
CA LEU A 115 -0.46 4.49 7.87
C LEU A 115 -0.07 3.09 8.36
N PHE A 116 1.20 2.86 8.61
CA PHE A 116 1.70 1.59 9.18
C PHE A 116 1.14 1.32 10.57
N GLU A 117 1.10 2.32 11.44
CA GLU A 117 0.50 2.20 12.78
C GLU A 117 -0.99 1.85 12.69
N LYS A 118 -1.69 2.37 11.67
CA LYS A 118 -3.08 1.98 11.41
C LYS A 118 -3.18 0.50 11.03
N ALA A 119 -2.30 0.00 10.18
CA ALA A 119 -2.24 -1.42 9.83
C ALA A 119 -1.98 -2.31 11.06
N LEU A 120 -1.05 -1.91 11.94
CA LEU A 120 -0.81 -2.59 13.22
C LEU A 120 -2.06 -2.65 14.09
N SER A 121 -2.75 -1.53 14.22
CA SER A 121 -4.00 -1.44 14.99
C SER A 121 -5.05 -2.42 14.46
N ILE A 122 -5.21 -2.51 13.14
CA ILE A 122 -6.15 -3.45 12.51
C ILE A 122 -5.72 -4.90 12.76
N ALA A 123 -4.43 -5.21 12.64
CA ALA A 123 -3.92 -6.55 12.89
C ALA A 123 -4.19 -7.00 14.32
N GLN A 124 -4.02 -6.11 15.30
CA GLN A 124 -4.33 -6.38 16.70
C GLN A 124 -5.83 -6.55 16.92
N GLU A 125 -6.66 -5.65 16.40
CA GLU A 125 -8.12 -5.72 16.48
C GLU A 125 -8.67 -7.02 15.89
N LYS A 126 -8.14 -7.43 14.74
CA LYS A 126 -8.54 -8.67 14.04
C LYS A 126 -7.83 -9.91 14.59
N LYS A 127 -7.01 -9.79 15.63
CA LYS A 127 -6.26 -10.89 16.26
C LYS A 127 -5.43 -11.66 15.22
N ARG A 128 -4.66 -10.93 14.43
CA ARG A 128 -3.72 -11.52 13.47
C ARG A 128 -2.41 -11.85 14.17
N ASP A 129 -1.71 -12.86 13.64
CA ASP A 129 -0.43 -13.31 14.18
C ASP A 129 0.74 -12.43 13.73
N GLY A 130 0.54 -11.68 12.65
CA GLY A 130 1.55 -10.82 12.09
C GLY A 130 1.05 -10.07 10.86
N ILE A 131 1.97 -9.27 10.30
CA ILE A 131 1.76 -8.50 9.08
C ILE A 131 2.79 -8.95 8.04
N TRP A 132 2.37 -9.06 6.79
CA TRP A 132 3.29 -9.32 5.68
C TRP A 132 3.03 -8.36 4.53
N LEU A 133 4.02 -8.21 3.67
CA LEU A 133 3.94 -7.38 2.47
C LEU A 133 4.94 -7.84 1.41
N GLY A 134 4.70 -7.43 0.17
CA GLY A 134 5.67 -7.46 -0.91
C GLY A 134 6.19 -6.06 -1.19
N VAL A 135 7.49 -5.93 -1.39
CA VAL A 135 8.14 -4.65 -1.70
C VAL A 135 9.13 -4.84 -2.82
N TRP A 136 9.09 -3.95 -3.80
CA TRP A 136 10.04 -3.99 -4.92
C TRP A 136 11.49 -3.93 -4.42
N GLU A 137 12.33 -4.84 -4.91
CA GLU A 137 13.71 -4.97 -4.44
C GLU A 137 14.57 -3.70 -4.65
N LYS A 138 14.19 -2.86 -5.62
CA LYS A 138 14.86 -1.59 -5.90
C LYS A 138 14.31 -0.40 -5.11
N ASN A 139 13.23 -0.58 -4.36
CA ASN A 139 12.67 0.44 -3.49
C ASN A 139 13.43 0.49 -2.17
N THR A 140 14.64 1.02 -2.20
CA THR A 140 15.57 1.02 -1.07
C THR A 140 15.03 1.79 0.15
N ALA A 141 14.30 2.88 -0.08
CA ALA A 141 13.70 3.67 1.00
C ALA A 141 12.63 2.87 1.75
N ALA A 142 11.76 2.15 1.03
CA ALA A 142 10.75 1.29 1.64
C ALA A 142 11.38 0.10 2.38
N LEU A 143 12.37 -0.55 1.78
CA LEU A 143 13.11 -1.65 2.42
C LEU A 143 13.74 -1.20 3.74
N HIS A 144 14.37 -0.03 3.75
CA HIS A 144 14.95 0.53 4.97
C HIS A 144 13.88 0.78 6.03
N PHE A 145 12.76 1.36 5.64
CA PHE A 145 11.62 1.62 6.54
C PHE A 145 11.11 0.32 7.17
N TYR A 146 10.87 -0.72 6.38
CA TYR A 146 10.34 -1.99 6.90
C TYR A 146 11.35 -2.70 7.80
N ARG A 147 12.61 -2.79 7.40
CA ARG A 147 13.67 -3.38 8.24
C ARG A 147 13.81 -2.66 9.58
N LYS A 148 13.77 -1.33 9.56
CA LYS A 148 13.80 -0.50 10.77
C LYS A 148 12.62 -0.78 11.70
N ASN A 149 11.46 -1.13 11.16
CA ASN A 149 10.27 -1.46 11.94
C ASN A 149 10.17 -2.95 12.31
N GLY A 150 11.21 -3.73 12.09
CA GLY A 150 11.30 -5.11 12.54
C GLY A 150 10.87 -6.17 11.54
N PHE A 151 10.57 -5.80 10.30
CA PHE A 151 10.26 -6.77 9.23
C PHE A 151 11.50 -7.54 8.83
N VAL A 152 11.32 -8.83 8.54
CA VAL A 152 12.34 -9.72 8.01
C VAL A 152 11.90 -10.31 6.68
N GLU A 153 12.85 -10.51 5.78
CA GLU A 153 12.59 -11.14 4.49
C GLU A 153 12.33 -12.63 4.66
N PHE A 154 11.36 -13.17 3.92
CA PHE A 154 11.05 -14.61 3.95
C PHE A 154 10.84 -15.25 2.58
N GLY A 155 10.87 -14.48 1.50
CA GLY A 155 10.70 -15.00 0.15
C GLY A 155 10.75 -13.92 -0.91
N THR A 156 10.44 -14.32 -2.13
CA THR A 156 10.35 -13.42 -3.29
C THR A 156 9.11 -13.73 -4.10
N HIS A 157 8.67 -12.75 -4.87
CA HIS A 157 7.52 -12.83 -5.75
C HIS A 157 7.82 -12.09 -7.05
N LEU A 158 7.44 -12.67 -8.20
CA LEU A 158 7.56 -11.99 -9.47
C LEU A 158 6.39 -11.05 -9.68
N PHE A 159 6.69 -9.81 -10.03
CA PHE A 159 5.74 -8.78 -10.33
C PHE A 159 5.92 -8.31 -11.78
N ARG A 160 4.83 -8.25 -12.55
CA ARG A 160 4.87 -7.77 -13.93
C ARG A 160 4.29 -6.37 -14.05
N LEU A 161 5.07 -5.50 -14.69
CA LEU A 161 4.64 -4.19 -15.14
C LEU A 161 4.76 -4.16 -16.67
N GLY A 162 3.64 -4.33 -17.39
CA GLY A 162 3.66 -4.50 -18.84
C GLY A 162 4.47 -5.75 -19.23
N ASP A 163 5.50 -5.58 -20.05
CA ASP A 163 6.40 -6.67 -20.47
C ASP A 163 7.63 -6.80 -19.56
N ASP A 164 7.76 -5.96 -18.54
CA ASP A 164 8.88 -5.97 -17.61
C ASP A 164 8.58 -6.87 -16.40
N GLU A 165 9.49 -7.80 -16.11
CA GLU A 165 9.44 -8.62 -14.90
C GLU A 165 10.30 -8.01 -13.82
N GLN A 166 9.72 -7.81 -12.64
CA GLN A 166 10.38 -7.26 -11.47
C GLN A 166 10.26 -8.24 -10.30
N THR A 167 11.17 -8.13 -9.35
CA THR A 167 11.15 -8.98 -8.16
C THR A 167 10.73 -8.17 -6.94
N ASP A 168 9.71 -8.65 -6.26
CA ASP A 168 9.34 -8.17 -4.93
C ASP A 168 9.96 -9.06 -3.87
N LEU A 169 10.46 -8.45 -2.82
CA LEU A 169 10.86 -9.15 -1.60
C LEU A 169 9.63 -9.28 -0.70
N LEU A 170 9.37 -10.48 -0.21
CA LEU A 170 8.32 -10.73 0.76
C LEU A 170 8.89 -10.55 2.16
N MET A 171 8.23 -9.70 2.95
CA MET A 171 8.66 -9.36 4.30
C MET A 171 7.53 -9.58 5.28
N LYS A 172 7.86 -9.95 6.51
CA LYS A 172 6.88 -10.16 7.58
C LYS A 172 7.36 -9.60 8.92
N LEU A 173 6.39 -9.25 9.74
CA LEU A 173 6.55 -8.85 11.13
C LEU A 173 5.60 -9.68 11.98
N GLU A 174 6.13 -10.43 12.92
CA GLU A 174 5.31 -11.12 13.94
C GLU A 174 4.92 -10.14 15.04
N ILE A 175 3.68 -10.21 15.49
CA ILE A 175 3.15 -9.31 16.53
C ILE A 175 2.54 -10.09 17.70
#